data_0dda2513d4691b03dc7210c5976b86e3
#
_entry.id   0dda2513d4691b03dc7210c5976b86e3
#
_cell.length_a   1.000
_cell.length_b   1.000
_cell.length_c   1.000
_cell.angle_alpha   90.00
_cell.angle_beta   90.00
_cell.angle_gamma   90.00
#
_symmetry.space_group_name_H-M   'P 1'
#
loop_
_entity.id
_entity.type
_entity.pdbx_description
1 polymer ?
#
loop_
_entity_poly.entity_id
_entity_poly.type
_entity_poly.pdbx_seq_one_letter_code
_entity_poly.pdbx_strand_id
1 'polypeptide(L)'
;MRRPEAAQGASSVTVRPPAVGQSWRYAKHDIYTHALVDDEIDRVAAVGRTIDIDSRSEASKRNADPKWGTAWLRKYIPRRELPEGPLPSEIQAPWGQVLVDPHWSQVQVYEAPIPLWPAQLAPGWKTHINTKYKTPGNESGLPWDQTMAAHGWETITVAAGQFRALRFTNLVNFKSADFSRENSQRKETLWFAPEVGRWVVRESTGSYYIEDSSVDTPYDEPGFRWELTEWT
;
A
#
# COMPACT_ATOMS: atom_id res chain seq x y z
N MET A 1 -14.10 -35.71 -26.26
CA MET A 1 -13.04 -34.91 -25.69
C MET A 1 -13.16 -33.48 -26.26
N ARG A 2 -13.75 -32.53 -25.54
CA ARG A 2 -13.77 -31.10 -25.94
C ARG A 2 -12.42 -30.50 -25.58
N ARG A 3 -11.74 -29.89 -26.56
CA ARG A 3 -10.56 -29.06 -26.30
C ARG A 3 -10.97 -27.88 -25.37
N PRO A 4 -10.16 -27.54 -24.38
CA PRO A 4 -10.44 -26.30 -23.61
C PRO A 4 -10.32 -25.13 -24.58
N GLU A 5 -11.36 -24.31 -24.59
CA GLU A 5 -11.41 -23.05 -25.30
C GLU A 5 -10.23 -22.19 -24.85
N ALA A 6 -9.43 -21.72 -25.80
CA ALA A 6 -8.29 -20.85 -25.55
C ALA A 6 -8.80 -19.61 -24.81
N ALA A 7 -8.17 -19.31 -23.68
CA ALA A 7 -8.42 -18.12 -22.91
C ALA A 7 -8.39 -16.90 -23.84
N GLN A 8 -9.55 -16.23 -23.99
CA GLN A 8 -9.67 -14.97 -24.73
C GLN A 8 -8.59 -14.01 -24.21
N GLY A 9 -7.79 -13.48 -25.10
CA GLY A 9 -6.61 -12.67 -24.83
C GLY A 9 -6.90 -11.62 -23.75
N ALA A 10 -6.19 -11.75 -22.62
CA ALA A 10 -6.32 -10.84 -21.52
C ALA A 10 -5.85 -9.45 -21.99
N SER A 11 -6.79 -8.57 -22.32
CA SER A 11 -6.48 -7.20 -22.68
C SER A 11 -5.77 -6.51 -21.53
N SER A 12 -4.52 -6.09 -21.77
CA SER A 12 -3.81 -5.25 -20.82
C SER A 12 -4.40 -3.84 -20.79
N VAL A 13 -4.43 -3.25 -19.60
CA VAL A 13 -4.92 -1.87 -19.40
C VAL A 13 -3.79 -1.02 -18.85
N THR A 14 -3.51 0.10 -19.52
CA THR A 14 -2.49 1.05 -19.04
C THR A 14 -3.05 1.85 -17.87
N VAL A 15 -2.30 1.86 -16.75
CA VAL A 15 -2.62 2.69 -15.60
C VAL A 15 -2.23 4.13 -15.90
N ARG A 16 -3.17 5.05 -15.70
CA ARG A 16 -2.93 6.49 -15.87
C ARG A 16 -2.49 7.07 -14.51
N PRO A 17 -1.45 7.93 -14.48
CA PRO A 17 -1.16 8.72 -13.30
C PRO A 17 -2.36 9.59 -12.91
N PRO A 18 -2.58 9.84 -11.61
CA PRO A 18 -3.67 10.66 -11.15
C PRO A 18 -3.41 12.15 -11.44
N ALA A 19 -4.46 12.96 -11.36
CA ALA A 19 -4.36 14.42 -11.42
C ALA A 19 -4.26 15.01 -10.01
N VAL A 20 -3.63 16.19 -9.89
CA VAL A 20 -3.61 16.96 -8.62
C VAL A 20 -5.05 17.26 -8.19
N GLY A 21 -5.34 17.00 -6.93
CA GLY A 21 -6.66 17.19 -6.33
C GLY A 21 -7.57 15.96 -6.42
N GLN A 22 -7.24 14.96 -7.25
CA GLN A 22 -7.96 13.69 -7.25
C GLN A 22 -7.95 13.07 -5.85
N SER A 23 -9.07 12.49 -5.44
CA SER A 23 -9.21 11.96 -4.08
C SER A 23 -9.99 10.66 -4.04
N TRP A 24 -9.70 9.88 -3.01
CA TRP A 24 -10.36 8.61 -2.71
C TRP A 24 -10.67 8.55 -1.22
N ARG A 25 -11.90 8.20 -0.89
CA ARG A 25 -12.34 8.03 0.49
C ARG A 25 -12.63 6.56 0.74
N TYR A 26 -12.15 6.04 1.86
CA TYR A 26 -12.26 4.65 2.23
C TYR A 26 -12.84 4.50 3.62
N ALA A 27 -13.85 3.64 3.75
CA ALA A 27 -14.24 3.09 5.04
C ALA A 27 -13.31 1.95 5.39
N LYS A 28 -12.66 2.02 6.56
CA LYS A 28 -11.76 1.00 7.09
C LYS A 28 -12.44 0.19 8.15
N HIS A 29 -12.53 -1.11 7.94
CA HIS A 29 -13.15 -2.07 8.83
C HIS A 29 -12.11 -3.02 9.42
N ASP A 30 -12.33 -3.43 10.66
CA ASP A 30 -11.65 -4.60 11.21
C ASP A 30 -12.14 -5.86 10.47
N ILE A 31 -11.20 -6.70 9.99
CA ILE A 31 -11.53 -7.83 9.12
C ILE A 31 -12.26 -8.96 9.87
N TYR A 32 -12.10 -9.04 11.19
CA TYR A 32 -12.66 -10.10 12.01
C TYR A 32 -14.04 -9.73 12.59
N THR A 33 -14.19 -8.49 13.03
CA THR A 33 -15.42 -8.01 13.68
C THR A 33 -16.33 -7.25 12.71
N HIS A 34 -15.85 -6.86 11.55
CA HIS A 34 -16.51 -6.00 10.56
C HIS A 34 -16.87 -4.61 11.10
N ALA A 35 -16.37 -4.24 12.28
CA ALA A 35 -16.61 -2.91 12.84
C ALA A 35 -15.89 -1.84 12.02
N LEU A 36 -16.55 -0.71 11.79
CA LEU A 36 -15.90 0.48 11.22
C LEU A 36 -14.85 1.00 12.22
N VAL A 37 -13.60 1.06 11.79
CA VAL A 37 -12.46 1.50 12.61
C VAL A 37 -12.07 2.92 12.28
N ASP A 38 -12.16 3.30 11.00
CA ASP A 38 -11.69 4.59 10.51
C ASP A 38 -12.35 4.97 9.19
N ASP A 39 -12.26 6.25 8.85
CA ASP A 39 -12.61 6.83 7.57
C ASP A 39 -11.38 7.57 7.05
N GLU A 40 -10.76 7.05 6.00
CA GLU A 40 -9.50 7.54 5.46
C GLU A 40 -9.75 8.25 4.13
N ILE A 41 -9.14 9.42 3.95
CA ILE A 41 -9.19 10.20 2.71
C ILE A 41 -7.77 10.36 2.18
N ASP A 42 -7.53 9.85 0.98
CA ASP A 42 -6.31 10.03 0.22
C ASP A 42 -6.54 11.09 -0.86
N ARG A 43 -5.67 12.09 -0.93
CA ARG A 43 -5.75 13.15 -1.94
C ARG A 43 -4.39 13.39 -2.57
N VAL A 44 -4.36 13.50 -3.89
CA VAL A 44 -3.16 13.85 -4.64
C VAL A 44 -2.81 15.32 -4.40
N ALA A 45 -1.71 15.55 -3.70
CA ALA A 45 -1.21 16.89 -3.38
C ALA A 45 -0.33 17.46 -4.49
N ALA A 46 0.50 16.62 -5.13
CA ALA A 46 1.37 17.02 -6.21
C ALA A 46 1.60 15.88 -7.21
N VAL A 47 1.85 16.25 -8.47
CA VAL A 47 2.24 15.34 -9.56
C VAL A 47 3.42 15.95 -10.29
N GLY A 48 4.55 15.23 -10.30
CA GLY A 48 5.80 15.67 -10.94
C GLY A 48 6.72 14.47 -11.17
N ARG A 49 7.95 14.55 -10.71
CA ARG A 49 8.85 13.39 -10.66
C ARG A 49 8.36 12.35 -9.66
N THR A 50 7.73 12.81 -8.59
CA THR A 50 6.99 12.01 -7.62
C THR A 50 5.51 12.33 -7.71
N ILE A 51 4.69 11.44 -7.19
CA ILE A 51 3.27 11.63 -6.96
C ILE A 51 3.10 11.59 -5.44
N ASP A 52 2.63 12.70 -4.90
CA ASP A 52 2.55 12.93 -3.48
C ASP A 52 1.09 12.84 -3.04
N ILE A 53 0.81 11.95 -2.10
CA ILE A 53 -0.54 11.67 -1.60
C ILE A 53 -0.62 12.09 -0.14
N ASP A 54 -1.54 13.00 0.14
CA ASP A 54 -1.90 13.40 1.50
C ASP A 54 -3.03 12.48 2.01
N SER A 55 -2.73 11.65 3.00
CA SER A 55 -3.68 10.75 3.63
C SER A 55 -4.14 11.34 4.97
N ARG A 56 -5.46 11.40 5.17
CA ARG A 56 -6.10 11.84 6.41
C ARG A 56 -7.01 10.76 6.95
N SER A 57 -6.96 10.56 8.25
CA SER A 57 -7.78 9.62 8.99
C SER A 57 -8.61 10.38 10.01
N GLU A 58 -9.92 10.14 10.03
CA GLU A 58 -10.84 10.75 10.99
C GLU A 58 -10.59 10.24 12.42
N ALA A 59 -10.25 8.95 12.58
CA ALA A 59 -9.99 8.35 13.88
C ALA A 59 -8.55 8.53 14.35
N SER A 60 -7.60 8.76 13.43
CA SER A 60 -6.17 8.83 13.75
C SER A 60 -5.68 10.28 13.81
N LYS A 61 -5.12 10.66 14.97
CA LYS A 61 -4.32 11.87 15.10
C LYS A 61 -2.93 11.75 14.44
N ARG A 62 -2.71 10.77 13.55
CA ARG A 62 -1.40 10.52 12.90
C ARG A 62 -0.86 11.73 12.16
N ASN A 63 -1.73 12.64 11.72
CA ASN A 63 -1.33 13.91 11.08
C ASN A 63 -0.92 14.99 12.07
N ALA A 64 -0.89 14.71 13.37
CA ALA A 64 -0.73 15.74 14.40
C ALA A 64 0.72 16.09 14.72
N ASP A 65 1.73 15.32 14.27
CA ASP A 65 3.13 15.67 14.55
C ASP A 65 4.00 15.75 13.29
N PRO A 66 3.99 16.91 12.59
CA PRO A 66 4.84 17.15 11.44
C PRO A 66 6.35 17.17 11.80
N LYS A 67 6.71 17.21 13.07
CA LYS A 67 8.12 17.37 13.50
C LYS A 67 8.97 16.12 13.25
N TRP A 68 8.39 14.93 13.37
CA TRP A 68 9.13 13.67 13.18
C TRP A 68 9.39 13.34 11.70
N GLY A 69 8.41 13.57 10.84
CA GLY A 69 8.51 13.16 9.44
C GLY A 69 9.45 14.00 8.61
N THR A 70 9.33 15.32 8.71
CA THR A 70 9.92 16.25 7.74
C THR A 70 11.44 16.31 7.77
N ALA A 71 12.05 16.45 8.95
CA ALA A 71 13.50 16.57 9.06
C ALA A 71 14.21 15.24 8.74
N TRP A 72 13.65 14.14 9.18
CA TRP A 72 14.20 12.80 8.95
C TRP A 72 14.07 12.39 7.48
N LEU A 73 12.90 12.58 6.86
CA LEU A 73 12.69 12.26 5.45
C LEU A 73 13.60 13.07 4.52
N ARG A 74 13.83 14.35 4.80
CA ARG A 74 14.74 15.20 4.02
C ARG A 74 16.19 14.72 3.99
N LYS A 75 16.58 13.86 4.94
CA LYS A 75 17.90 13.24 4.96
C LYS A 75 18.06 12.19 3.85
N TYR A 76 16.99 11.48 3.51
CA TYR A 76 17.02 10.33 2.59
C TYR A 76 16.46 10.66 1.21
N ILE A 77 15.58 11.64 1.11
CA ILE A 77 15.00 12.07 -0.17
C ILE A 77 15.71 13.36 -0.59
N PRO A 78 16.34 13.42 -1.76
CA PRO A 78 17.00 14.62 -2.27
C PRO A 78 16.05 15.82 -2.24
N ARG A 79 16.53 16.98 -1.76
CA ARG A 79 15.70 18.21 -1.62
C ARG A 79 14.97 18.61 -2.91
N ARG A 80 15.57 18.33 -4.06
CA ARG A 80 14.97 18.60 -5.38
C ARG A 80 13.74 17.75 -5.70
N GLU A 81 13.51 16.68 -4.95
CA GLU A 81 12.42 15.73 -5.13
C GLU A 81 11.31 15.93 -4.10
N LEU A 82 11.55 16.75 -3.09
CA LEU A 82 10.56 17.08 -2.06
C LEU A 82 9.89 18.42 -2.37
N PRO A 83 8.55 18.51 -2.25
CA PRO A 83 7.84 19.76 -2.36
C PRO A 83 8.24 20.73 -1.24
N GLU A 84 8.05 22.03 -1.46
CA GLU A 84 8.12 23.03 -0.40
C GLU A 84 6.89 22.87 0.51
N GLY A 85 7.10 22.90 1.84
CA GLY A 85 6.03 22.78 2.81
C GLY A 85 6.01 21.46 3.59
N PRO A 86 4.87 21.11 4.20
CA PRO A 86 4.69 19.83 4.88
C PRO A 86 4.88 18.68 3.90
N LEU A 87 5.56 17.62 4.34
CA LEU A 87 5.72 16.43 3.51
C LEU A 87 4.38 15.70 3.38
N PRO A 88 4.09 15.18 2.19
CA PRO A 88 2.91 14.34 1.97
C PRO A 88 2.99 13.05 2.79
N SER A 89 1.85 12.44 3.00
CA SER A 89 1.76 11.19 3.74
C SER A 89 2.39 10.01 3.00
N GLU A 90 2.20 9.94 1.68
CA GLU A 90 2.75 8.89 0.83
C GLU A 90 3.43 9.50 -0.40
N ILE A 91 4.58 8.92 -0.79
CA ILE A 91 5.29 9.34 -2.02
C ILE A 91 5.45 8.14 -2.93
N GLN A 92 5.05 8.29 -4.18
CA GLN A 92 5.23 7.29 -5.23
C GLN A 92 6.08 7.83 -6.39
N ALA A 93 6.91 6.95 -6.99
CA ALA A 93 7.75 7.30 -8.13
C ALA A 93 8.18 6.05 -8.92
N PRO A 94 7.54 5.71 -10.06
CA PRO A 94 6.32 6.28 -10.65
C PRO A 94 5.04 5.82 -9.94
N TRP A 95 3.87 6.18 -10.48
CA TRP A 95 2.56 5.75 -9.97
C TRP A 95 2.46 4.23 -9.85
N GLY A 96 2.06 3.76 -8.66
CA GLY A 96 2.07 2.33 -8.31
C GLY A 96 3.39 1.84 -7.71
N GLN A 97 4.39 2.70 -7.53
CA GLN A 97 5.69 2.36 -6.92
C GLN A 97 5.93 3.25 -5.69
N VAL A 98 5.78 2.69 -4.49
CA VAL A 98 5.90 3.45 -3.23
C VAL A 98 7.35 3.63 -2.84
N LEU A 99 7.73 4.87 -2.62
CA LEU A 99 9.03 5.26 -2.11
C LEU A 99 8.99 5.60 -0.62
N VAL A 100 7.89 6.23 -0.17
CA VAL A 100 7.63 6.56 1.24
C VAL A 100 6.24 6.10 1.62
N ASP A 101 6.13 5.33 2.68
CA ASP A 101 4.87 4.81 3.21
C ASP A 101 4.70 5.21 4.69
N PRO A 102 3.73 6.08 4.99
CA PRO A 102 3.42 6.52 6.35
C PRO A 102 2.38 5.64 7.06
N HIS A 103 1.77 4.66 6.36
CA HIS A 103 0.65 3.87 6.89
C HIS A 103 1.06 2.83 7.95
N TRP A 104 2.37 2.73 8.21
CA TRP A 104 2.93 1.91 9.28
C TRP A 104 2.96 2.67 10.61
N SER A 105 3.25 1.97 11.70
CA SER A 105 3.43 2.60 13.02
C SER A 105 4.51 3.71 13.02
N GLN A 106 5.47 3.59 12.11
CA GLN A 106 6.49 4.60 11.81
C GLN A 106 6.58 4.74 10.29
N VAL A 107 6.89 5.94 9.81
CA VAL A 107 7.11 6.17 8.38
C VAL A 107 8.26 5.30 7.87
N GLN A 108 8.05 4.66 6.72
CA GLN A 108 9.04 3.84 6.04
C GLN A 108 9.52 4.53 4.77
N VAL A 109 10.84 4.53 4.54
CA VAL A 109 11.46 4.97 3.29
C VAL A 109 12.20 3.80 2.68
N TYR A 110 11.79 3.40 1.49
CA TYR A 110 12.37 2.26 0.79
C TYR A 110 13.62 2.68 0.00
N GLU A 111 14.66 1.85 0.00
CA GLU A 111 15.87 2.08 -0.79
C GLU A 111 15.61 1.90 -2.30
N ALA A 112 14.71 0.98 -2.64
CA ALA A 112 14.12 0.87 -3.97
C ALA A 112 12.60 0.94 -3.82
N PRO A 113 11.87 1.63 -4.72
CA PRO A 113 10.42 1.72 -4.64
C PRO A 113 9.77 0.34 -4.67
N ILE A 114 8.78 0.11 -3.82
CA ILE A 114 8.04 -1.14 -3.77
C ILE A 114 6.76 -1.08 -4.61
N PRO A 115 6.44 -2.13 -5.40
CA PRO A 115 5.26 -2.12 -6.25
C PRO A 115 3.97 -2.31 -5.44
N LEU A 116 2.92 -1.54 -5.79
CA LEU A 116 1.52 -1.79 -5.44
C LEU A 116 0.75 -2.32 -6.65
N TRP A 117 1.12 -1.89 -7.86
CA TRP A 117 0.61 -2.38 -9.16
C TRP A 117 1.58 -2.02 -10.27
N PRO A 118 1.54 -2.74 -11.41
CA PRO A 118 2.33 -2.41 -12.58
C PRO A 118 1.72 -1.26 -13.40
N ALA A 119 2.52 -0.63 -14.26
CA ALA A 119 2.05 0.35 -15.23
C ALA A 119 1.08 -0.25 -16.27
N GLN A 120 1.16 -1.55 -16.52
CA GLN A 120 0.28 -2.33 -17.41
C GLN A 120 -0.43 -3.40 -16.58
N LEU A 121 -1.74 -3.25 -16.41
CA LEU A 121 -2.57 -4.22 -15.71
C LEU A 121 -2.87 -5.41 -16.62
N ALA A 122 -2.42 -6.58 -16.22
CA ALA A 122 -2.74 -7.83 -16.91
C ALA A 122 -2.77 -9.00 -15.93
N PRO A 123 -3.73 -9.92 -16.05
CA PRO A 123 -3.69 -11.18 -15.32
C PRO A 123 -2.38 -11.93 -15.57
N GLY A 124 -1.85 -12.57 -14.54
CA GLY A 124 -0.62 -13.36 -14.63
C GLY A 124 0.67 -12.54 -14.44
N TRP A 125 0.60 -11.20 -14.32
CA TRP A 125 1.76 -10.41 -13.94
C TRP A 125 2.26 -10.81 -12.56
N LYS A 126 3.57 -10.89 -12.40
CA LYS A 126 4.24 -11.23 -11.14
C LYS A 126 5.50 -10.40 -10.99
N THR A 127 5.84 -10.08 -9.76
CA THR A 127 7.12 -9.46 -9.42
C THR A 127 7.60 -9.93 -8.07
N HIS A 128 8.91 -9.90 -7.89
CA HIS A 128 9.58 -10.10 -6.61
C HIS A 128 10.61 -9.00 -6.44
N ILE A 129 10.64 -8.38 -5.28
CA ILE A 129 11.63 -7.38 -4.92
C ILE A 129 12.22 -7.72 -3.55
N ASN A 130 13.55 -7.62 -3.48
CA ASN A 130 14.29 -7.67 -2.24
C ASN A 130 14.99 -6.33 -2.07
N THR A 131 14.66 -5.60 -1.03
CA THR A 131 15.18 -4.27 -0.74
C THR A 131 15.31 -4.07 0.76
N LYS A 132 15.54 -2.83 1.17
CA LYS A 132 15.53 -2.41 2.56
C LYS A 132 14.64 -1.20 2.72
N TYR A 133 14.10 -1.03 3.92
CA TYR A 133 13.45 0.20 4.32
C TYR A 133 14.14 0.81 5.53
N LYS A 134 14.06 2.12 5.64
CA LYS A 134 14.54 2.91 6.77
C LYS A 134 13.37 3.52 7.50
N THR A 135 13.53 3.65 8.81
CA THR A 135 12.57 4.29 9.70
C THR A 135 13.32 5.04 10.79
N PRO A 136 12.72 6.00 11.50
CA PRO A 136 13.37 6.68 12.60
C PRO A 136 13.97 5.70 13.61
N GLY A 137 15.28 5.83 13.89
CA GLY A 137 16.03 4.91 14.76
C GLY A 137 16.63 3.68 14.08
N ASN A 138 16.32 3.38 12.81
CA ASN A 138 16.87 2.26 12.03
C ASN A 138 17.39 2.74 10.67
N GLU A 139 18.44 3.56 10.70
CA GLU A 139 19.00 4.20 9.51
C GLU A 139 19.88 3.29 8.65
N SER A 140 20.34 2.16 9.19
CA SER A 140 21.10 1.15 8.45
C SER A 140 20.28 0.37 7.44
N GLY A 141 18.95 0.48 7.54
CA GLY A 141 18.00 -0.23 6.71
C GLY A 141 17.66 -1.64 7.21
N LEU A 142 16.38 -1.94 7.23
CA LEU A 142 15.81 -3.23 7.62
C LEU A 142 15.40 -4.02 6.37
N PRO A 143 15.63 -5.35 6.32
CA PRO A 143 15.25 -6.18 5.19
C PRO A 143 13.75 -6.11 4.87
N TRP A 144 13.45 -6.09 3.58
CA TRP A 144 12.12 -6.15 3.00
C TRP A 144 12.13 -7.08 1.78
N ASP A 145 11.33 -8.12 1.82
CA ASP A 145 11.16 -9.07 0.74
C ASP A 145 9.68 -9.13 0.38
N GLN A 146 9.35 -8.81 -0.87
CA GLN A 146 7.98 -8.71 -1.34
C GLN A 146 7.77 -9.48 -2.62
N THR A 147 6.74 -10.32 -2.63
CA THR A 147 6.26 -11.01 -3.82
C THR A 147 4.83 -10.59 -4.11
N MET A 148 4.57 -10.19 -5.36
CA MET A 148 3.26 -9.74 -5.79
C MET A 148 2.82 -10.45 -7.07
N ALA A 149 1.52 -10.75 -7.16
CA ALA A 149 0.92 -11.41 -8.32
C ALA A 149 -0.45 -10.82 -8.65
N ALA A 150 -0.70 -10.56 -9.95
CA ALA A 150 -2.02 -10.26 -10.50
C ALA A 150 -2.73 -11.55 -10.90
N HIS A 151 -3.99 -11.69 -10.50
CA HIS A 151 -4.81 -12.87 -10.76
C HIS A 151 -5.78 -12.63 -11.92
N GLY A 152 -7.05 -12.45 -11.65
CA GLY A 152 -8.10 -12.28 -12.64
C GLY A 152 -8.85 -10.95 -12.45
N TRP A 153 -9.59 -10.59 -13.48
CA TRP A 153 -10.56 -9.51 -13.41
C TRP A 153 -11.81 -10.00 -12.68
N GLU A 154 -12.27 -9.22 -11.71
CA GLU A 154 -13.44 -9.49 -10.89
C GLU A 154 -14.37 -8.27 -10.90
N THR A 155 -15.67 -8.51 -10.72
CA THR A 155 -16.63 -7.44 -10.50
C THR A 155 -16.77 -7.23 -8.99
N ILE A 156 -16.42 -6.03 -8.53
CA ILE A 156 -16.43 -5.65 -7.11
C ILE A 156 -17.50 -4.59 -6.91
N THR A 157 -18.35 -4.79 -5.90
CA THR A 157 -19.37 -3.82 -5.48
C THR A 157 -19.00 -3.27 -4.12
N VAL A 158 -18.87 -1.94 -4.03
CA VAL A 158 -18.62 -1.16 -2.81
C VAL A 158 -19.59 0.02 -2.75
N ALA A 159 -19.57 0.81 -1.69
CA ALA A 159 -20.46 1.96 -1.54
C ALA A 159 -20.32 2.99 -2.70
N ALA A 160 -19.12 3.17 -3.24
CA ALA A 160 -18.86 4.06 -4.37
C ALA A 160 -19.41 3.55 -5.72
N GLY A 161 -19.85 2.29 -5.81
CA GLY A 161 -20.41 1.71 -7.05
C GLY A 161 -19.93 0.29 -7.33
N GLN A 162 -20.12 -0.12 -8.60
CA GLN A 162 -19.66 -1.42 -9.10
C GLN A 162 -18.53 -1.22 -10.09
N PHE A 163 -17.43 -1.94 -9.91
CA PHE A 163 -16.20 -1.77 -10.65
C PHE A 163 -15.67 -3.09 -11.20
N ARG A 164 -15.10 -3.05 -12.41
CA ARG A 164 -14.29 -4.15 -12.93
C ARG A 164 -12.85 -3.97 -12.43
N ALA A 165 -12.41 -4.79 -11.49
CA ALA A 165 -11.13 -4.66 -10.84
C ALA A 165 -10.21 -5.86 -11.11
N LEU A 166 -8.91 -5.62 -11.24
CA LEU A 166 -7.89 -6.66 -11.27
C LEU A 166 -7.45 -6.96 -9.85
N ARG A 167 -7.55 -8.23 -9.45
CA ARG A 167 -7.12 -8.67 -8.12
C ARG A 167 -5.63 -8.93 -8.07
N PHE A 168 -4.96 -8.36 -7.07
CA PHE A 168 -3.56 -8.63 -6.74
C PHE A 168 -3.47 -9.27 -5.36
N THR A 169 -2.50 -10.16 -5.19
CA THR A 169 -2.03 -10.61 -3.88
C THR A 169 -0.60 -10.15 -3.67
N ASN A 170 -0.30 -9.74 -2.45
CA ASN A 170 1.00 -9.27 -2.02
C ASN A 170 1.40 -10.02 -0.75
N LEU A 171 2.57 -10.62 -0.75
CA LEU A 171 3.18 -11.26 0.42
C LEU A 171 4.48 -10.53 0.73
N VAL A 172 4.59 -10.04 1.95
CA VAL A 172 5.75 -9.31 2.44
C VAL A 172 6.34 -10.04 3.63
N ASN A 173 7.64 -10.33 3.58
CA ASN A 173 8.43 -10.76 4.70
C ASN A 173 9.41 -9.64 5.05
N PHE A 174 9.45 -9.21 6.29
CA PHE A 174 10.27 -8.08 6.68
C PHE A 174 10.81 -8.22 8.11
N LYS A 175 11.91 -7.54 8.38
CA LYS A 175 12.37 -7.37 9.75
C LYS A 175 11.67 -6.15 10.35
N SER A 176 10.94 -6.34 11.45
CA SER A 176 10.29 -5.23 12.15
C SER A 176 11.29 -4.24 12.73
N ALA A 177 10.91 -2.96 12.81
CA ALA A 177 11.65 -1.96 13.58
C ALA A 177 11.52 -2.18 15.10
N ASP A 178 10.48 -2.88 15.52
CA ASP A 178 10.34 -3.39 16.87
C ASP A 178 11.20 -4.66 17.00
N PHE A 179 12.28 -4.56 17.79
CA PHE A 179 13.26 -5.63 17.96
C PHE A 179 12.69 -6.88 18.62
N SER A 180 11.58 -6.75 19.35
CA SER A 180 10.90 -7.90 19.98
C SER A 180 10.14 -8.77 18.96
N ARG A 181 9.96 -8.30 17.72
CA ARG A 181 9.22 -9.01 16.67
C ARG A 181 10.17 -9.65 15.68
N GLU A 182 10.04 -10.95 15.53
CA GLU A 182 10.78 -11.74 14.55
C GLU A 182 9.86 -12.26 13.46
N ASN A 183 10.44 -12.58 12.29
CA ASN A 183 9.76 -13.23 11.17
C ASN A 183 8.42 -12.56 10.82
N SER A 184 8.41 -11.22 10.81
CA SER A 184 7.21 -10.46 10.49
C SER A 184 6.79 -10.71 9.05
N GLN A 185 5.52 -11.05 8.87
CA GLN A 185 4.92 -11.32 7.58
C GLN A 185 3.62 -10.52 7.44
N ARG A 186 3.35 -10.02 6.23
CA ARG A 186 2.08 -9.39 5.88
C ARG A 186 1.58 -9.95 4.56
N LYS A 187 0.28 -10.24 4.53
CA LYS A 187 -0.45 -10.61 3.33
C LYS A 187 -1.48 -9.55 3.02
N GLU A 188 -1.47 -9.08 1.78
CA GLU A 188 -2.44 -8.12 1.31
C GLU A 188 -3.14 -8.62 0.04
N THR A 189 -4.38 -8.19 -0.13
CA THR A 189 -5.13 -8.36 -1.38
C THR A 189 -5.68 -7.00 -1.79
N LEU A 190 -5.44 -6.61 -3.05
CA LEU A 190 -5.92 -5.37 -3.62
C LEU A 190 -6.77 -5.67 -4.84
N TRP A 191 -7.87 -4.94 -5.01
CA TRP A 191 -8.69 -4.92 -6.22
C TRP A 191 -8.57 -3.55 -6.87
N PHE A 192 -7.75 -3.47 -7.91
CA PHE A 192 -7.47 -2.23 -8.63
C PHE A 192 -8.47 -2.02 -9.76
N ALA A 193 -9.18 -0.90 -9.75
CA ALA A 193 -10.11 -0.49 -10.80
C ALA A 193 -9.50 0.59 -11.71
N PRO A 194 -9.30 0.31 -13.01
CA PRO A 194 -8.67 1.27 -13.94
C PRO A 194 -9.40 2.60 -14.07
N GLU A 195 -10.72 2.58 -13.96
CA GLU A 195 -11.58 3.78 -14.04
C GLU A 195 -11.40 4.70 -12.84
N VAL A 196 -11.13 4.12 -11.65
CA VAL A 196 -10.83 4.84 -10.41
C VAL A 196 -9.36 5.27 -10.37
N GLY A 197 -8.50 4.56 -11.10
CA GLY A 197 -7.05 4.78 -11.11
C GLY A 197 -6.33 4.30 -9.86
N ARG A 198 -7.04 3.61 -8.96
CA ARG A 198 -6.53 3.09 -7.69
C ARG A 198 -7.31 1.83 -7.28
N TRP A 199 -6.93 1.22 -6.15
CA TRP A 199 -7.68 0.10 -5.59
C TRP A 199 -9.04 0.57 -5.03
N VAL A 200 -10.06 -0.27 -5.20
CA VAL A 200 -11.41 -0.04 -4.68
C VAL A 200 -11.67 -0.85 -3.41
N VAL A 201 -10.92 -1.93 -3.22
CA VAL A 201 -10.85 -2.70 -1.99
C VAL A 201 -9.39 -3.06 -1.72
N ARG A 202 -8.99 -2.99 -0.46
CA ARG A 202 -7.71 -3.51 0.05
C ARG A 202 -7.96 -4.27 1.33
N GLU A 203 -7.34 -5.43 1.46
CA GLU A 203 -7.32 -6.21 2.70
C GLU A 203 -5.88 -6.42 3.14
N SER A 204 -5.63 -6.37 4.42
CA SER A 204 -4.31 -6.62 5.00
C SER A 204 -4.43 -7.42 6.29
N THR A 205 -3.64 -8.48 6.40
CA THR A 205 -3.42 -9.27 7.61
C THR A 205 -1.93 -9.46 7.81
N GLY A 206 -1.49 -9.67 9.03
CA GLY A 206 -0.08 -9.91 9.32
C GLY A 206 0.10 -10.84 10.50
N SER A 207 1.32 -11.32 10.66
CA SER A 207 1.74 -12.12 11.81
C SER A 207 3.23 -11.93 12.09
N TYR A 208 3.65 -12.21 13.32
CA TYR A 208 5.03 -12.14 13.76
C TYR A 208 5.26 -13.10 14.93
N TYR A 209 6.50 -13.45 15.18
CA TYR A 209 6.91 -14.15 16.41
C TYR A 209 7.47 -13.13 17.40
N ILE A 210 7.40 -13.44 18.68
CA ILE A 210 8.06 -12.65 19.73
C ILE A 210 9.37 -13.33 20.08
N GLU A 211 10.46 -12.57 20.05
CA GLU A 211 11.79 -13.01 20.48
C GLU A 211 11.73 -13.54 21.93
N ASP A 212 12.42 -14.65 22.20
CA ASP A 212 12.45 -15.31 23.52
C ASP A 212 11.08 -15.78 24.07
N SER A 213 10.03 -15.81 23.24
CA SER A 213 8.76 -16.40 23.64
C SER A 213 8.88 -17.91 23.80
N SER A 214 8.36 -18.45 24.91
CA SER A 214 8.20 -19.91 25.08
C SER A 214 7.10 -20.51 24.20
N VAL A 215 6.36 -19.66 23.45
CA VAL A 215 5.24 -20.03 22.61
C VAL A 215 5.71 -20.03 21.17
N ASP A 216 5.71 -21.19 20.53
CA ASP A 216 6.09 -21.39 19.12
C ASP A 216 4.87 -21.23 18.18
N THR A 217 4.09 -20.20 18.41
CA THR A 217 2.98 -19.81 17.53
C THR A 217 3.07 -18.33 17.21
N PRO A 218 2.78 -17.92 15.95
CA PRO A 218 2.80 -16.53 15.58
C PRO A 218 1.67 -15.75 16.27
N TYR A 219 1.93 -14.50 16.55
CA TYR A 219 0.94 -13.52 16.97
C TYR A 219 0.36 -12.83 15.73
N ASP A 220 -0.94 -12.67 15.69
CA ASP A 220 -1.60 -11.96 14.60
C ASP A 220 -1.51 -10.44 14.79
N GLU A 221 -1.23 -9.72 13.72
CA GLU A 221 -1.46 -8.29 13.66
C GLU A 221 -2.95 -7.99 13.43
N PRO A 222 -3.45 -6.81 13.86
CA PRO A 222 -4.78 -6.39 13.48
C PRO A 222 -4.98 -6.44 11.97
N GLY A 223 -6.03 -7.13 11.53
CA GLY A 223 -6.40 -7.21 10.12
C GLY A 223 -7.40 -6.12 9.74
N PHE A 224 -7.24 -5.53 8.56
CA PHE A 224 -8.11 -4.46 8.10
C PHE A 224 -8.57 -4.68 6.67
N ARG A 225 -9.78 -4.15 6.38
CA ARG A 225 -10.35 -4.05 5.05
C ARG A 225 -10.77 -2.61 4.79
N TRP A 226 -10.26 -2.04 3.70
CA TRP A 226 -10.64 -0.72 3.19
C TRP A 226 -11.55 -0.90 1.99
N GLU A 227 -12.64 -0.16 1.95
CA GLU A 227 -13.60 -0.15 0.85
C GLU A 227 -13.85 1.29 0.38
N LEU A 228 -13.75 1.51 -0.93
CA LEU A 228 -13.98 2.82 -1.53
C LEU A 228 -15.43 3.25 -1.32
N THR A 229 -15.63 4.44 -0.75
CA THR A 229 -16.93 5.05 -0.51
C THR A 229 -17.21 6.22 -1.44
N GLU A 230 -16.16 6.99 -1.79
CA GLU A 230 -16.24 8.14 -2.68
C GLU A 230 -14.92 8.31 -3.46
N TRP A 231 -14.99 8.89 -4.65
CA TRP A 231 -13.81 9.26 -5.44
C TRP A 231 -14.12 10.38 -6.43
N THR A 232 -13.06 11.15 -6.83
CA THR A 232 -13.18 12.27 -7.79
C THR A 232 -12.09 12.22 -8.84
#